data_4ea8ddc21b68a7730c604d46087cb32c
#
_entry.id   4ea8ddc21b68a7730c604d46087cb32c
#
_cell.length_a   1.000
_cell.length_b   1.000
_cell.length_c   1.000
_cell.angle_alpha   90.00
_cell.angle_beta   90.00
_cell.angle_gamma   90.00
#
_symmetry.space_group_name_H-M   'P 1'
#
loop_
_entity.id
_entity.type
_entity.pdbx_description
1 polymer ?
#
loop_
_entity_poly.entity_id
_entity_poly.type
_entity_poly.pdbx_seq_one_letter_code
_entity_poly.pdbx_strand_id
1 'polypeptide(L)'
;MKTTNSLSQSHKILFLNTLAFTVCFACWTLNGVLVTFLVDNGIFHWSVVQVGWLLGIPILTGSIMRLPIGMLTDKFGGKYVFSLLLLLSSIPLFLLPYADSFFMFALLSFFFGMVGTSFAVGIGYTSIWYPKEWQGRALGIFGMGNAGAAITTFLAPSLLNHFSLEDPQNGWKILPIIYAFSLVLIGIAFLIFAKNKKIENHTKSVRQMLGSLKSARVWRFGAYYFLVFGCFVAYSQWLLPNFMNVYQTSLVMGGLFATMFSLPSGVIRAFGGYLSDKFGARKVMYWVLSSSVILSALLMVPKMEITTTGPGVLATKKGTVTSIAKDNIKIDETEFDITQKQENNSENTILPTRTSWQQVVVAQNQTVKKKELLAKGITVIKFDANMWVFLILVILIGISWGIGKAAVYKHIPEYFPTEVGVVGGMVGMIGGLGGFLGPIIFGYLLTATGIWSSSWIFILLFSTVCLVWMHYTVTKIMNEKQLALAKVIDRK
;
A
#
# COMPACT_ATOMS: atom_id res chain seq x y z
N MET A 1 21.09 -20.39 37.16
CA MET A 1 20.64 -21.42 36.21
C MET A 1 19.16 -21.31 35.79
N LYS A 2 18.20 -20.95 36.66
CA LYS A 2 16.78 -20.80 36.25
C LYS A 2 16.51 -19.63 35.28
N THR A 3 17.27 -18.55 35.34
CA THR A 3 17.10 -17.35 34.51
C THR A 3 17.61 -17.53 33.07
N THR A 4 18.69 -18.26 32.85
CA THR A 4 19.25 -18.53 31.53
C THR A 4 18.37 -19.47 30.67
N ASN A 5 17.80 -20.50 31.30
CA ASN A 5 16.85 -21.40 30.63
C ASN A 5 15.54 -20.71 30.22
N SER A 6 15.09 -19.70 30.98
CA SER A 6 13.88 -18.94 30.67
C SER A 6 14.09 -17.99 29.49
N LEU A 7 15.26 -17.35 29.37
CA LEU A 7 15.61 -16.47 28.25
C LEU A 7 15.77 -17.24 26.91
N SER A 8 16.45 -18.39 26.93
CA SER A 8 16.58 -19.25 25.75
C SER A 8 15.21 -19.68 25.23
N GLN A 9 14.28 -19.99 26.12
CA GLN A 9 12.91 -20.35 25.76
C GLN A 9 12.15 -19.15 25.17
N SER A 10 12.27 -17.96 25.74
CA SER A 10 11.63 -16.75 25.21
C SER A 10 12.11 -16.45 23.80
N HIS A 11 13.40 -16.63 23.50
CA HIS A 11 13.93 -16.44 22.14
C HIS A 11 13.42 -17.48 21.14
N LYS A 12 13.29 -18.74 21.54
CA LYS A 12 12.66 -19.77 20.68
C LYS A 12 11.20 -19.44 20.34
N ILE A 13 10.44 -18.98 21.35
CA ILE A 13 9.06 -18.55 21.15
C ILE A 13 8.99 -17.32 20.24
N LEU A 14 9.87 -16.33 20.44
CA LEU A 14 9.93 -15.16 19.58
C LEU A 14 10.22 -15.51 18.13
N PHE A 15 11.20 -16.39 17.89
CA PHE A 15 11.52 -16.86 16.54
C PHE A 15 10.31 -17.54 15.88
N LEU A 16 9.69 -18.50 16.57
CA LEU A 16 8.54 -19.22 16.04
C LEU A 16 7.34 -18.28 15.79
N ASN A 17 7.12 -17.34 16.71
CA ASN A 17 6.05 -16.35 16.61
C ASN A 17 6.27 -15.38 15.43
N THR A 18 7.54 -14.94 15.23
CA THR A 18 7.90 -14.09 14.09
C THR A 18 7.74 -14.85 12.77
N LEU A 19 8.19 -16.11 12.71
CA LEU A 19 8.03 -16.95 11.52
C LEU A 19 6.57 -17.17 11.16
N ALA A 20 5.74 -17.50 12.16
CA ALA A 20 4.31 -17.67 11.96
C ALA A 20 3.64 -16.38 11.45
N PHE A 21 4.00 -15.24 12.04
CA PHE A 21 3.52 -13.95 11.58
C PHE A 21 3.98 -13.62 10.14
N THR A 22 5.22 -13.95 9.79
CA THR A 22 5.76 -13.74 8.43
C THR A 22 4.96 -14.53 7.40
N VAL A 23 4.68 -15.81 7.67
CA VAL A 23 3.86 -16.66 6.77
C VAL A 23 2.42 -16.15 6.69
N CYS A 24 1.82 -15.78 7.81
CA CYS A 24 0.50 -15.17 7.83
C CYS A 24 0.45 -13.88 6.98
N PHE A 25 1.47 -13.01 7.10
CA PHE A 25 1.52 -11.75 6.37
C PHE A 25 1.74 -11.97 4.87
N ALA A 26 2.52 -12.99 4.50
CA ALA A 26 2.67 -13.44 3.12
C ALA A 26 1.32 -13.88 2.53
N CYS A 27 0.58 -14.75 3.23
CA CYS A 27 -0.76 -15.17 2.82
C CYS A 27 -1.74 -13.99 2.73
N TRP A 28 -1.66 -13.05 3.67
CA TRP A 28 -2.57 -11.90 3.75
C TRP A 28 -2.50 -10.98 2.54
N THR A 29 -1.34 -10.91 1.89
CA THR A 29 -1.08 -10.10 0.69
C THR A 29 -1.07 -10.91 -0.62
N LEU A 30 -1.45 -12.20 -0.57
CA LEU A 30 -1.44 -13.11 -1.72
C LEU A 30 -2.23 -12.57 -2.91
N ASN A 31 -3.41 -11.99 -2.66
CA ASN A 31 -4.29 -11.48 -3.71
C ASN A 31 -3.62 -10.41 -4.57
N GLY A 32 -2.67 -9.62 -4.03
CA GLY A 32 -1.94 -8.63 -4.80
C GLY A 32 -1.20 -9.19 -6.02
N VAL A 33 -0.67 -10.41 -5.89
CA VAL A 33 0.01 -11.10 -7.00
C VAL A 33 -0.95 -11.99 -7.77
N LEU A 34 -1.74 -12.81 -7.06
CA LEU A 34 -2.62 -13.80 -7.67
C LEU A 34 -3.70 -13.16 -8.54
N VAL A 35 -4.42 -12.17 -8.01
CA VAL A 35 -5.49 -11.47 -8.77
C VAL A 35 -4.93 -10.71 -9.97
N THR A 36 -3.77 -10.08 -9.81
CA THR A 36 -3.08 -9.41 -10.92
C THR A 36 -2.75 -10.40 -12.04
N PHE A 37 -2.17 -11.55 -11.68
CA PHE A 37 -1.87 -12.61 -12.65
C PHE A 37 -3.12 -13.13 -13.37
N LEU A 38 -4.21 -13.37 -12.64
CA LEU A 38 -5.45 -13.91 -13.18
C LEU A 38 -6.11 -12.96 -14.20
N VAL A 39 -6.05 -11.65 -13.94
CA VAL A 39 -6.60 -10.63 -14.85
C VAL A 39 -5.68 -10.41 -16.05
N ASP A 40 -4.38 -10.33 -15.83
CA ASP A 40 -3.39 -10.09 -16.89
C ASP A 40 -3.36 -11.22 -17.93
N ASN A 41 -3.54 -12.47 -17.48
CA ASN A 41 -3.61 -13.64 -18.36
C ASN A 41 -5.03 -13.94 -18.89
N GLY A 42 -6.02 -13.08 -18.62
CA GLY A 42 -7.38 -13.24 -19.11
C GLY A 42 -8.14 -14.45 -18.56
N ILE A 43 -7.69 -15.04 -17.44
CA ILE A 43 -8.36 -16.16 -16.76
C ILE A 43 -9.68 -15.68 -16.15
N PHE A 44 -9.67 -14.46 -15.59
CA PHE A 44 -10.86 -13.76 -15.12
C PHE A 44 -10.90 -12.34 -15.68
N HIS A 45 -12.09 -11.88 -16.05
CA HIS A 45 -12.33 -10.54 -16.62
C HIS A 45 -12.88 -9.59 -15.55
N TRP A 46 -12.15 -9.41 -14.45
CA TRP A 46 -12.56 -8.50 -13.40
C TRP A 46 -12.18 -7.04 -13.73
N SER A 47 -13.10 -6.13 -13.46
CA SER A 47 -12.83 -4.70 -13.59
C SER A 47 -11.80 -4.25 -12.55
N VAL A 48 -11.17 -3.10 -12.79
CA VAL A 48 -10.18 -2.49 -11.86
C VAL A 48 -10.78 -2.29 -10.46
N VAL A 49 -12.06 -1.91 -10.38
CA VAL A 49 -12.77 -1.76 -9.10
C VAL A 49 -12.93 -3.11 -8.40
N GLN A 50 -13.30 -4.17 -9.13
CA GLN A 50 -13.39 -5.53 -8.58
C GLN A 50 -12.04 -6.03 -8.08
N VAL A 51 -10.96 -5.76 -8.84
CA VAL A 51 -9.59 -6.04 -8.39
C VAL A 51 -9.32 -5.33 -7.06
N GLY A 52 -9.63 -4.03 -6.94
CA GLY A 52 -9.48 -3.28 -5.70
C GLY A 52 -10.21 -3.92 -4.51
N TRP A 53 -11.43 -4.42 -4.72
CA TRP A 53 -12.18 -5.16 -3.70
C TRP A 53 -11.51 -6.47 -3.32
N LEU A 54 -11.05 -7.29 -4.29
CA LEU A 54 -10.38 -8.56 -4.02
C LEU A 54 -9.04 -8.39 -3.26
N LEU A 55 -8.32 -7.31 -3.52
CA LEU A 55 -7.12 -6.96 -2.77
C LEU A 55 -7.46 -6.52 -1.32
N GLY A 56 -8.56 -5.80 -1.15
CA GLY A 56 -8.96 -5.24 0.13
C GLY A 56 -9.64 -6.24 1.08
N ILE A 57 -10.49 -7.13 0.57
CA ILE A 57 -11.33 -8.02 1.39
C ILE A 57 -10.55 -8.84 2.42
N PRO A 58 -9.41 -9.47 2.13
CA PRO A 58 -8.63 -10.18 3.15
C PRO A 58 -8.17 -9.24 4.28
N ILE A 59 -7.87 -7.99 3.90
CA ILE A 59 -7.39 -6.99 4.86
C ILE A 59 -8.51 -6.54 5.80
N LEU A 60 -9.74 -6.46 5.31
CA LEU A 60 -10.92 -6.13 6.12
C LEU A 60 -11.08 -7.12 7.28
N THR A 61 -11.14 -8.41 6.95
CA THR A 61 -11.34 -9.46 7.96
C THR A 61 -10.20 -9.49 8.95
N GLY A 62 -8.96 -9.49 8.46
CA GLY A 62 -7.76 -9.46 9.31
C GLY A 62 -7.68 -8.22 10.20
N SER A 63 -8.31 -7.11 9.83
CA SER A 63 -8.32 -5.89 10.63
C SER A 63 -9.40 -5.90 11.71
N ILE A 64 -10.64 -6.20 11.34
CA ILE A 64 -11.78 -6.17 12.28
C ILE A 64 -11.65 -7.28 13.33
N MET A 65 -11.26 -8.48 12.90
CA MET A 65 -11.17 -9.64 13.78
C MET A 65 -9.94 -9.61 14.73
N ARG A 66 -9.05 -8.60 14.62
CA ARG A 66 -7.96 -8.41 15.61
C ARG A 66 -8.45 -8.27 17.03
N LEU A 67 -9.57 -7.58 17.21
CA LEU A 67 -10.11 -7.34 18.54
C LEU A 67 -10.61 -8.65 19.21
N PRO A 68 -11.56 -9.42 18.63
CA PRO A 68 -12.03 -10.66 19.22
C PRO A 68 -10.94 -11.74 19.32
N ILE A 69 -10.06 -11.87 18.31
CA ILE A 69 -8.97 -12.84 18.33
C ILE A 69 -7.91 -12.49 19.38
N GLY A 70 -7.62 -11.19 19.57
CA GLY A 70 -6.76 -10.73 20.68
C GLY A 70 -7.32 -11.12 22.03
N MET A 71 -8.63 -10.95 22.28
CA MET A 71 -9.30 -11.37 23.52
C MET A 71 -9.25 -12.90 23.73
N LEU A 72 -9.42 -13.67 22.64
CA LEU A 72 -9.28 -15.14 22.71
C LEU A 72 -7.85 -15.51 23.07
N THR A 73 -6.86 -14.77 22.60
CA THR A 73 -5.43 -14.96 22.93
C THR A 73 -5.16 -14.75 24.42
N ASP A 74 -5.75 -13.71 25.02
CA ASP A 74 -5.62 -13.44 26.44
C ASP A 74 -6.28 -14.54 27.27
N LYS A 75 -7.43 -15.05 26.83
CA LYS A 75 -8.21 -16.08 27.54
C LYS A 75 -7.61 -17.48 27.44
N PHE A 76 -7.23 -17.91 26.22
CA PHE A 76 -6.82 -19.29 25.93
C PHE A 76 -5.30 -19.45 25.80
N GLY A 77 -4.58 -18.34 25.64
CA GLY A 77 -3.13 -18.29 25.43
C GLY A 77 -2.75 -18.37 23.94
N GLY A 78 -1.61 -17.76 23.63
CA GLY A 78 -1.17 -17.57 22.24
C GLY A 78 -0.89 -18.85 21.47
N LYS A 79 -0.45 -19.92 22.13
CA LYS A 79 -0.18 -21.22 21.50
C LYS A 79 -1.40 -21.74 20.76
N TYR A 80 -2.52 -21.93 21.46
CA TYR A 80 -3.70 -22.54 20.87
C TYR A 80 -4.41 -21.63 19.88
N VAL A 81 -4.51 -20.35 20.20
CA VAL A 81 -5.19 -19.37 19.32
C VAL A 81 -4.43 -19.19 18.02
N PHE A 82 -3.09 -19.10 18.07
CA PHE A 82 -2.29 -18.95 16.85
C PHE A 82 -2.32 -20.21 15.99
N SER A 83 -2.13 -21.40 16.60
CA SER A 83 -2.21 -22.67 15.85
C SER A 83 -3.56 -22.86 15.18
N LEU A 84 -4.66 -22.60 15.92
CA LEU A 84 -6.00 -22.73 15.37
C LEU A 84 -6.27 -21.71 14.25
N LEU A 85 -5.79 -20.47 14.41
CA LEU A 85 -5.87 -19.43 13.37
C LEU A 85 -5.21 -19.90 12.08
N LEU A 86 -3.98 -20.41 12.14
CA LEU A 86 -3.23 -20.90 10.97
C LEU A 86 -3.97 -22.07 10.30
N LEU A 87 -4.40 -23.06 11.07
CA LEU A 87 -5.07 -24.24 10.55
C LEU A 87 -6.44 -23.92 9.93
N LEU A 88 -7.25 -23.10 10.58
CA LEU A 88 -8.56 -22.72 10.03
C LEU A 88 -8.44 -21.83 8.80
N SER A 89 -7.46 -20.92 8.76
CA SER A 89 -7.25 -20.04 7.61
C SER A 89 -6.66 -20.78 6.39
N SER A 90 -6.08 -21.96 6.56
CA SER A 90 -5.62 -22.79 5.43
C SER A 90 -6.77 -23.38 4.62
N ILE A 91 -7.92 -23.66 5.24
CA ILE A 91 -9.08 -24.27 4.59
C ILE A 91 -9.57 -23.46 3.38
N PRO A 92 -9.89 -22.16 3.52
CA PRO A 92 -10.31 -21.36 2.36
C PRO A 92 -9.24 -21.22 1.28
N LEU A 93 -7.94 -21.29 1.62
CA LEU A 93 -6.86 -21.32 0.62
C LEU A 93 -6.83 -22.64 -0.16
N PHE A 94 -7.11 -23.79 0.46
CA PHE A 94 -7.29 -25.04 -0.26
C PHE A 94 -8.52 -25.05 -1.18
N LEU A 95 -9.53 -24.27 -0.84
CA LEU A 95 -10.76 -24.14 -1.63
C LEU A 95 -10.65 -23.07 -2.73
N LEU A 96 -9.71 -22.14 -2.63
CA LEU A 96 -9.57 -21.01 -3.57
C LEU A 96 -9.36 -21.46 -5.04
N PRO A 97 -8.65 -22.56 -5.34
CA PRO A 97 -8.53 -23.10 -6.71
C PRO A 97 -9.85 -23.49 -7.39
N TYR A 98 -10.91 -23.66 -6.63
CA TYR A 98 -12.24 -24.04 -7.12
C TYR A 98 -13.18 -22.83 -7.27
N ALA A 99 -12.68 -21.60 -6.97
CA ALA A 99 -13.47 -20.39 -7.16
C ALA A 99 -13.63 -20.09 -8.64
N ASP A 100 -14.85 -20.08 -9.12
CA ASP A 100 -15.25 -19.83 -10.51
C ASP A 100 -15.89 -18.44 -10.71
N SER A 101 -16.22 -17.75 -9.62
CA SER A 101 -16.92 -16.49 -9.63
C SER A 101 -16.24 -15.45 -8.73
N PHE A 102 -16.49 -14.17 -9.03
CA PHE A 102 -16.03 -13.06 -8.18
C PHE A 102 -16.49 -13.23 -6.73
N PHE A 103 -17.76 -13.58 -6.54
CA PHE A 103 -18.31 -13.72 -5.19
C PHE A 103 -17.65 -14.85 -4.39
N MET A 104 -17.44 -16.02 -5.00
CA MET A 104 -16.79 -17.15 -4.35
C MET A 104 -15.33 -16.84 -4.02
N PHE A 105 -14.60 -16.21 -4.95
CA PHE A 105 -13.24 -15.77 -4.73
C PHE A 105 -13.14 -14.75 -3.59
N ALA A 106 -14.06 -13.76 -3.56
CA ALA A 106 -14.15 -12.75 -2.51
C ALA A 106 -14.50 -13.38 -1.14
N LEU A 107 -15.44 -14.35 -1.10
CA LEU A 107 -15.84 -15.05 0.11
C LEU A 107 -14.68 -15.85 0.71
N LEU A 108 -13.96 -16.60 -0.12
CA LEU A 108 -12.79 -17.36 0.33
C LEU A 108 -11.67 -16.43 0.77
N SER A 109 -11.49 -15.31 0.07
CA SER A 109 -10.54 -14.26 0.44
C SER A 109 -10.89 -13.62 1.79
N PHE A 110 -12.16 -13.42 2.08
CA PHE A 110 -12.63 -12.93 3.37
C PHE A 110 -12.26 -13.91 4.50
N PHE A 111 -12.43 -15.20 4.32
CA PHE A 111 -12.12 -16.17 5.35
C PHE A 111 -10.61 -16.38 5.53
N PHE A 112 -9.81 -16.54 4.49
CA PHE A 112 -8.37 -16.66 4.69
C PHE A 112 -7.75 -15.36 5.20
N GLY A 113 -8.37 -14.21 4.94
CA GLY A 113 -7.97 -12.91 5.47
C GLY A 113 -7.83 -12.85 6.99
N MET A 114 -8.46 -13.80 7.72
CA MET A 114 -8.29 -13.93 9.16
C MET A 114 -6.82 -14.09 9.60
N VAL A 115 -5.91 -14.56 8.73
CA VAL A 115 -4.46 -14.60 9.02
C VAL A 115 -3.90 -13.23 9.43
N GLY A 116 -4.51 -12.13 9.00
CA GLY A 116 -4.12 -10.76 9.38
C GLY A 116 -4.31 -10.45 10.87
N THR A 117 -5.10 -11.27 11.60
CA THR A 117 -5.23 -11.17 13.06
C THR A 117 -4.00 -11.69 13.81
N SER A 118 -3.12 -12.43 13.13
CA SER A 118 -1.85 -12.95 13.67
C SER A 118 -0.99 -11.87 14.33
N PHE A 119 -1.11 -10.63 13.86
CA PHE A 119 -0.43 -9.48 14.49
C PHE A 119 -0.91 -9.25 15.93
N ALA A 120 -2.22 -9.31 16.19
CA ALA A 120 -2.77 -9.13 17.54
C ALA A 120 -2.39 -10.30 18.45
N VAL A 121 -2.50 -11.54 17.95
CA VAL A 121 -2.07 -12.75 18.68
C VAL A 121 -0.60 -12.66 19.05
N GLY A 122 0.23 -12.35 18.06
CA GLY A 122 1.68 -12.35 18.23
C GLY A 122 2.19 -11.24 19.16
N ILE A 123 1.61 -10.03 19.11
CA ILE A 123 1.95 -8.96 20.08
C ILE A 123 1.61 -9.40 21.49
N GLY A 124 0.39 -9.87 21.73
CA GLY A 124 -0.06 -10.33 23.04
C GLY A 124 0.84 -11.46 23.56
N TYR A 125 1.07 -12.45 22.71
CA TYR A 125 1.86 -13.62 23.07
C TYR A 125 3.35 -13.30 23.30
N THR A 126 3.98 -12.44 22.44
CA THR A 126 5.38 -12.02 22.66
C THR A 126 5.54 -11.24 23.95
N SER A 127 4.61 -10.33 24.26
CA SER A 127 4.73 -9.43 25.41
C SER A 127 4.78 -10.16 26.75
N ILE A 128 4.10 -11.30 26.91
CA ILE A 128 4.09 -12.08 28.15
C ILE A 128 5.35 -12.93 28.36
N TRP A 129 6.19 -13.10 27.33
CA TRP A 129 7.45 -13.85 27.40
C TRP A 129 8.67 -12.98 27.75
N TYR A 130 8.51 -11.65 27.69
CA TYR A 130 9.61 -10.73 27.95
C TYR A 130 9.29 -9.74 29.07
N PRO A 131 10.26 -9.41 29.96
CA PRO A 131 10.11 -8.34 30.92
C PRO A 131 9.98 -6.98 30.21
N LYS A 132 9.42 -5.98 30.90
CA LYS A 132 9.07 -4.66 30.30
C LYS A 132 10.25 -3.99 29.59
N GLU A 133 11.46 -4.16 30.11
CA GLU A 133 12.71 -3.58 29.60
C GLU A 133 13.10 -4.15 28.21
N TRP A 134 12.70 -5.39 27.91
CA TRP A 134 13.03 -6.11 26.67
C TRP A 134 11.86 -6.22 25.70
N GLN A 135 10.65 -5.89 26.14
CA GLN A 135 9.44 -6.00 25.31
C GLN A 135 9.54 -5.19 24.03
N GLY A 136 10.09 -3.97 24.07
CA GLY A 136 10.23 -3.11 22.87
C GLY A 136 11.08 -3.77 21.79
N ARG A 137 12.21 -4.37 22.18
CA ARG A 137 13.09 -5.11 21.25
C ARG A 137 12.42 -6.36 20.70
N ALA A 138 11.78 -7.15 21.56
CA ALA A 138 11.08 -8.37 21.16
C ALA A 138 9.91 -8.08 20.20
N LEU A 139 9.11 -7.07 20.48
CA LEU A 139 8.02 -6.64 19.61
C LEU A 139 8.52 -6.01 18.30
N GLY A 140 9.69 -5.37 18.31
CA GLY A 140 10.38 -4.91 17.11
C GLY A 140 10.76 -6.06 16.19
N ILE A 141 11.41 -7.11 16.75
CA ILE A 141 11.77 -8.33 16.01
C ILE A 141 10.53 -9.03 15.48
N PHE A 142 9.50 -9.23 16.33
CA PHE A 142 8.22 -9.77 15.89
C PHE A 142 7.62 -8.97 14.72
N GLY A 143 7.67 -7.65 14.82
CA GLY A 143 7.14 -6.74 13.79
C GLY A 143 7.85 -6.84 12.42
N MET A 144 9.08 -7.38 12.37
CA MET A 144 9.77 -7.65 11.10
C MET A 144 9.05 -8.69 10.24
N GLY A 145 8.15 -9.50 10.82
CA GLY A 145 7.29 -10.41 10.07
C GLY A 145 6.42 -9.74 9.00
N ASN A 146 6.24 -8.42 9.04
CA ASN A 146 5.64 -7.67 7.92
C ASN A 146 6.41 -7.85 6.59
N ALA A 147 7.67 -8.29 6.62
CA ALA A 147 8.43 -8.67 5.42
C ALA A 147 7.81 -9.86 4.66
N GLY A 148 6.81 -10.56 5.23
CA GLY A 148 6.03 -11.57 4.54
C GLY A 148 5.40 -11.07 3.23
N ALA A 149 4.99 -9.79 3.15
CA ALA A 149 4.53 -9.20 1.90
C ALA A 149 5.62 -9.22 0.81
N ALA A 150 6.87 -8.96 1.18
CA ALA A 150 8.00 -9.01 0.26
C ALA A 150 8.28 -10.45 -0.22
N ILE A 151 8.07 -11.45 0.64
CA ILE A 151 8.19 -12.86 0.24
C ILE A 151 7.18 -13.19 -0.85
N THR A 152 5.93 -12.77 -0.68
CA THR A 152 4.89 -12.98 -1.68
C THR A 152 5.20 -12.27 -3.00
N THR A 153 5.52 -10.98 -2.97
CA THR A 153 5.80 -10.22 -4.19
C THR A 153 7.07 -10.69 -4.92
N PHE A 154 8.01 -11.30 -4.21
CA PHE A 154 9.24 -11.85 -4.78
C PHE A 154 9.05 -13.27 -5.35
N LEU A 155 8.47 -14.18 -4.57
CA LEU A 155 8.39 -15.59 -4.93
C LEU A 155 7.16 -15.95 -5.78
N ALA A 156 5.99 -15.38 -5.46
CA ALA A 156 4.75 -15.80 -6.10
C ALA A 156 4.71 -15.54 -7.62
N PRO A 157 5.26 -14.43 -8.17
CA PRO A 157 5.33 -14.25 -9.62
C PRO A 157 6.12 -15.34 -10.35
N SER A 158 7.26 -15.73 -9.80
CA SER A 158 8.11 -16.79 -10.40
C SER A 158 7.42 -18.16 -10.30
N LEU A 159 6.75 -18.46 -9.19
CA LEU A 159 5.99 -19.70 -9.04
C LEU A 159 4.81 -19.76 -10.01
N LEU A 160 4.04 -18.67 -10.14
CA LEU A 160 2.94 -18.59 -11.09
C LEU A 160 3.41 -18.79 -12.52
N ASN A 161 4.47 -18.11 -12.93
CA ASN A 161 5.03 -18.30 -14.27
C ASN A 161 5.46 -19.75 -14.48
N HIS A 162 6.18 -20.35 -13.52
CA HIS A 162 6.68 -21.72 -13.65
C HIS A 162 5.54 -22.73 -13.85
N PHE A 163 4.53 -22.70 -12.97
CA PHE A 163 3.41 -23.66 -13.03
C PHE A 163 2.45 -23.38 -14.21
N SER A 164 2.37 -22.14 -14.69
CA SER A 164 1.52 -21.79 -15.83
C SER A 164 2.17 -22.02 -17.18
N LEU A 165 3.48 -22.34 -17.24
CA LEU A 165 4.14 -22.79 -18.48
C LEU A 165 3.58 -24.12 -18.98
N GLU A 166 3.27 -25.06 -18.06
CA GLU A 166 2.72 -26.38 -18.40
C GLU A 166 1.20 -26.35 -18.56
N ASP A 167 0.50 -25.60 -17.73
CA ASP A 167 -0.95 -25.43 -17.77
C ASP A 167 -1.34 -23.95 -17.60
N PRO A 168 -1.43 -23.18 -18.69
CA PRO A 168 -1.75 -21.75 -18.63
C PRO A 168 -3.10 -21.44 -17.94
N GLN A 169 -4.06 -22.34 -17.99
CA GLN A 169 -5.40 -22.11 -17.44
C GLN A 169 -5.53 -22.52 -15.96
N ASN A 170 -4.81 -23.53 -15.50
CA ASN A 170 -4.99 -24.08 -14.14
C ASN A 170 -3.71 -24.02 -13.29
N GLY A 171 -2.54 -23.76 -13.86
CA GLY A 171 -1.26 -23.71 -13.13
C GLY A 171 -1.27 -22.76 -11.92
N TRP A 172 -2.03 -21.68 -12.00
CA TRP A 172 -2.21 -20.72 -10.90
C TRP A 172 -2.81 -21.35 -9.63
N LYS A 173 -3.59 -22.43 -9.76
CA LYS A 173 -4.26 -23.12 -8.67
C LYS A 173 -3.29 -23.70 -7.65
N ILE A 174 -2.05 -23.98 -8.06
CA ILE A 174 -1.00 -24.53 -7.21
C ILE A 174 -0.54 -23.50 -6.17
N LEU A 175 -0.52 -22.22 -6.51
CA LEU A 175 -0.03 -21.18 -5.60
C LEU A 175 -0.82 -21.09 -4.29
N PRO A 176 -2.16 -20.96 -4.27
CA PRO A 176 -2.94 -20.98 -3.02
C PRO A 176 -2.73 -22.25 -2.20
N ILE A 177 -2.54 -23.41 -2.86
CA ILE A 177 -2.29 -24.69 -2.21
C ILE A 177 -0.94 -24.67 -1.47
N ILE A 178 0.11 -24.13 -2.08
CA ILE A 178 1.43 -23.97 -1.43
C ILE A 178 1.29 -23.09 -0.17
N TYR A 179 0.55 -21.98 -0.26
CA TYR A 179 0.30 -21.11 0.89
C TYR A 179 -0.53 -21.81 1.97
N ALA A 180 -1.53 -22.59 1.59
CA ALA A 180 -2.32 -23.40 2.53
C ALA A 180 -1.45 -24.43 3.27
N PHE A 181 -0.60 -25.17 2.56
CA PHE A 181 0.35 -26.10 3.19
C PHE A 181 1.35 -25.38 4.10
N SER A 182 1.83 -24.19 3.74
CA SER A 182 2.72 -23.43 4.59
C SER A 182 2.05 -23.04 5.91
N LEU A 183 0.76 -22.64 5.88
CA LEU A 183 -0.03 -22.38 7.10
C LEU A 183 -0.21 -23.63 7.95
N VAL A 184 -0.53 -24.77 7.34
CA VAL A 184 -0.69 -26.05 8.06
C VAL A 184 0.64 -26.45 8.72
N LEU A 185 1.75 -26.41 7.98
CA LEU A 185 3.07 -26.78 8.50
C LEU A 185 3.46 -25.92 9.70
N ILE A 186 3.35 -24.59 9.56
CA ILE A 186 3.67 -23.66 10.66
C ILE A 186 2.67 -23.78 11.80
N GLY A 187 1.37 -24.03 11.52
CA GLY A 187 0.33 -24.24 12.53
C GLY A 187 0.62 -25.47 13.40
N ILE A 188 1.00 -26.59 12.78
CA ILE A 188 1.40 -27.83 13.47
C ILE A 188 2.72 -27.60 14.24
N ALA A 189 3.72 -26.98 13.62
CA ALA A 189 4.98 -26.66 14.27
C ALA A 189 4.75 -25.78 15.52
N PHE A 190 3.86 -24.77 15.40
CA PHE A 190 3.50 -23.92 16.52
C PHE A 190 2.78 -24.70 17.63
N LEU A 191 1.91 -25.63 17.27
CA LEU A 191 1.19 -26.49 18.20
C LEU A 191 2.16 -27.44 18.96
N ILE A 192 3.21 -27.93 18.31
CA ILE A 192 4.17 -28.85 18.92
C ILE A 192 5.19 -28.08 19.77
N PHE A 193 5.86 -27.08 19.20
CA PHE A 193 7.04 -26.45 19.78
C PHE A 193 6.75 -25.23 20.66
N ALA A 194 5.59 -24.56 20.50
CA ALA A 194 5.25 -23.44 21.36
C ALA A 194 4.78 -23.90 22.74
N LYS A 195 5.07 -23.10 23.77
CA LYS A 195 4.54 -23.33 25.12
C LYS A 195 3.41 -22.35 25.39
N ASN A 196 2.30 -22.87 25.95
CA ASN A 196 1.19 -22.00 26.30
C ASN A 196 1.52 -21.18 27.58
N LYS A 197 1.21 -19.88 27.51
CA LYS A 197 1.26 -18.96 28.64
C LYS A 197 0.04 -18.07 28.57
N LYS A 198 -0.67 -17.90 29.68
CA LYS A 198 -1.88 -17.08 29.78
C LYS A 198 -1.58 -15.82 30.58
N ILE A 199 -2.35 -14.77 30.33
CA ILE A 199 -2.34 -13.57 31.19
C ILE A 199 -3.27 -13.87 32.38
N GLU A 200 -2.70 -13.85 33.59
CA GLU A 200 -3.50 -13.94 34.80
C GLU A 200 -4.19 -12.59 35.03
N ASN A 201 -5.54 -12.62 35.07
CA ASN A 201 -6.40 -11.56 35.62
C ASN A 201 -6.66 -10.28 34.81
N HIS A 202 -6.74 -10.19 33.49
CA HIS A 202 -7.34 -8.98 32.88
C HIS A 202 -7.95 -9.21 31.48
N THR A 203 -9.13 -9.82 31.43
CA THR A 203 -9.99 -9.71 30.23
C THR A 203 -10.87 -8.46 30.35
N LYS A 204 -10.44 -7.34 29.78
CA LYS A 204 -11.35 -6.20 29.59
C LYS A 204 -12.50 -6.62 28.66
N SER A 205 -13.73 -6.25 29.00
CA SER A 205 -14.90 -6.52 28.14
C SER A 205 -14.79 -5.74 26.81
N VAL A 206 -15.38 -6.24 25.74
CA VAL A 206 -15.49 -5.53 24.44
C VAL A 206 -16.02 -4.10 24.63
N ARG A 207 -17.01 -3.93 25.52
CA ARG A 207 -17.60 -2.63 25.83
C ARG A 207 -16.58 -1.64 26.45
N GLN A 208 -15.69 -2.13 27.31
CA GLN A 208 -14.64 -1.30 27.90
C GLN A 208 -13.58 -0.93 26.85
N MET A 209 -13.26 -1.87 25.95
CA MET A 209 -12.35 -1.60 24.84
C MET A 209 -12.91 -0.56 23.88
N LEU A 210 -14.17 -0.69 23.48
CA LEU A 210 -14.85 0.28 22.62
C LEU A 210 -14.99 1.67 23.28
N GLY A 211 -14.94 1.75 24.62
CA GLY A 211 -14.92 3.01 25.34
C GLY A 211 -13.74 3.92 24.96
N SER A 212 -12.59 3.36 24.63
CA SER A 212 -11.40 4.12 24.22
C SER A 212 -11.57 4.82 22.86
N LEU A 213 -12.53 4.38 22.02
CA LEU A 213 -12.90 5.06 20.76
C LEU A 213 -13.52 6.46 20.97
N LYS A 214 -13.96 6.78 22.19
CA LYS A 214 -14.43 8.14 22.52
C LYS A 214 -13.30 9.16 22.55
N SER A 215 -12.04 8.70 22.64
CA SER A 215 -10.87 9.58 22.66
C SER A 215 -10.44 10.00 21.26
N ALA A 216 -10.45 11.29 20.96
CA ALA A 216 -9.95 11.87 19.70
C ALA A 216 -8.45 11.51 19.45
N ARG A 217 -7.68 11.22 20.52
CA ARG A 217 -6.28 10.78 20.39
C ARG A 217 -6.18 9.40 19.76
N VAL A 218 -7.11 8.49 20.03
CA VAL A 218 -7.15 7.14 19.42
C VAL A 218 -7.39 7.25 17.92
N TRP A 219 -8.34 8.07 17.50
CA TRP A 219 -8.62 8.33 16.07
C TRP A 219 -7.44 8.97 15.36
N ARG A 220 -6.75 9.91 16.01
CA ARG A 220 -5.56 10.55 15.45
C ARG A 220 -4.42 9.56 15.25
N PHE A 221 -4.11 8.73 16.26
CA PHE A 221 -3.09 7.68 16.12
C PHE A 221 -3.53 6.61 15.12
N GLY A 222 -4.82 6.30 15.08
CA GLY A 222 -5.43 5.45 14.07
C GLY A 222 -5.24 6.00 12.65
N ALA A 223 -5.48 7.29 12.43
CA ALA A 223 -5.25 7.95 11.14
C ALA A 223 -3.77 7.92 10.72
N TYR A 224 -2.85 8.18 11.65
CA TYR A 224 -1.41 8.05 11.35
C TYR A 224 -1.04 6.61 11.00
N TYR A 225 -1.61 5.64 11.71
CA TYR A 225 -1.34 4.23 11.41
C TYR A 225 -2.05 3.75 10.14
N PHE A 226 -3.19 4.32 9.81
CA PHE A 226 -3.85 4.15 8.52
C PHE A 226 -2.91 4.55 7.37
N LEU A 227 -2.23 5.69 7.47
CA LEU A 227 -1.26 6.13 6.49
C LEU A 227 -0.04 5.19 6.44
N VAL A 228 0.70 5.06 7.55
CA VAL A 228 2.00 4.40 7.52
C VAL A 228 1.94 2.87 7.46
N PHE A 229 0.84 2.26 7.90
CA PHE A 229 0.64 0.81 7.84
C PHE A 229 -0.42 0.42 6.82
N GLY A 230 -1.61 1.03 6.86
CA GLY A 230 -2.69 0.69 5.95
C GLY A 230 -2.34 0.98 4.50
N CYS A 231 -1.89 2.20 4.19
CA CYS A 231 -1.48 2.53 2.84
C CYS A 231 -0.23 1.74 2.40
N PHE A 232 0.67 1.40 3.33
CA PHE A 232 1.76 0.46 3.02
C PHE A 232 1.22 -0.90 2.55
N VAL A 233 0.24 -1.48 3.25
CA VAL A 233 -0.36 -2.77 2.86
C VAL A 233 -1.08 -2.63 1.51
N ALA A 234 -1.80 -1.52 1.29
CA ALA A 234 -2.45 -1.24 0.02
C ALA A 234 -1.43 -1.19 -1.13
N TYR A 235 -0.36 -0.42 -0.99
CA TYR A 235 0.67 -0.29 -2.03
C TYR A 235 1.52 -1.54 -2.20
N SER A 236 1.77 -2.34 -1.16
CA SER A 236 2.46 -3.62 -1.31
C SER A 236 1.74 -4.58 -2.28
N GLN A 237 0.45 -4.37 -2.50
CA GLN A 237 -0.37 -5.13 -3.45
C GLN A 237 -0.62 -4.36 -4.76
N TRP A 238 -0.71 -3.02 -4.71
CA TRP A 238 -1.06 -2.17 -5.86
C TRP A 238 0.12 -1.84 -6.77
N LEU A 239 1.35 -1.87 -6.23
CA LEU A 239 2.56 -1.53 -7.01
C LEU A 239 2.84 -2.53 -8.13
N LEU A 240 2.59 -3.82 -7.93
CA LEU A 240 2.78 -4.83 -8.96
C LEU A 240 1.96 -4.51 -10.23
N PRO A 241 0.63 -4.41 -10.18
CA PRO A 241 -0.16 -4.03 -11.36
C PRO A 241 0.20 -2.62 -11.87
N ASN A 242 0.61 -1.69 -11.02
CA ASN A 242 1.08 -0.37 -11.45
C ASN A 242 2.32 -0.49 -12.35
N PHE A 243 3.36 -1.22 -11.93
CA PHE A 243 4.57 -1.41 -12.73
C PHE A 243 4.28 -2.12 -14.05
N MET A 244 3.41 -3.13 -14.05
CA MET A 244 3.03 -3.86 -15.26
C MET A 244 2.29 -2.95 -16.24
N ASN A 245 1.28 -2.20 -15.79
CA ASN A 245 0.42 -1.41 -16.68
C ASN A 245 1.05 -0.08 -17.13
N VAL A 246 1.81 0.59 -16.26
CA VAL A 246 2.41 1.90 -16.57
C VAL A 246 3.75 1.76 -17.28
N TYR A 247 4.60 0.83 -16.81
CA TYR A 247 5.96 0.69 -17.29
C TYR A 247 6.18 -0.57 -18.13
N GLN A 248 5.11 -1.34 -18.40
CA GLN A 248 5.13 -2.54 -19.23
C GLN A 248 6.16 -3.58 -18.74
N THR A 249 6.34 -3.68 -17.42
CA THR A 249 7.24 -4.69 -16.84
C THR A 249 6.60 -6.07 -16.86
N SER A 250 7.43 -7.12 -16.89
CA SER A 250 6.92 -8.47 -16.66
C SER A 250 6.41 -8.63 -15.22
N LEU A 251 5.56 -9.63 -14.97
CA LEU A 251 5.05 -9.97 -13.64
C LEU A 251 6.19 -10.14 -12.63
N VAL A 252 7.29 -10.82 -13.02
CA VAL A 252 8.45 -11.07 -12.15
C VAL A 252 9.19 -9.77 -11.82
N MET A 253 9.44 -8.91 -12.81
CA MET A 253 10.09 -7.62 -12.58
C MET A 253 9.22 -6.67 -11.75
N GLY A 254 7.93 -6.59 -12.04
CA GLY A 254 6.99 -5.81 -11.23
C GLY A 254 6.92 -6.31 -9.78
N GLY A 255 6.95 -7.62 -9.58
CA GLY A 255 7.04 -8.25 -8.27
C GLY A 255 8.35 -7.92 -7.53
N LEU A 256 9.48 -7.92 -8.23
CA LEU A 256 10.77 -7.50 -7.68
C LEU A 256 10.73 -6.03 -7.22
N PHE A 257 10.19 -5.13 -8.03
CA PHE A 257 10.08 -3.71 -7.68
C PHE A 257 9.12 -3.47 -6.51
N ALA A 258 8.00 -4.19 -6.44
CA ALA A 258 7.11 -4.17 -5.28
C ALA A 258 7.80 -4.73 -4.01
N THR A 259 8.72 -5.69 -4.17
CA THR A 259 9.55 -6.22 -3.08
C THR A 259 10.54 -5.16 -2.57
N MET A 260 11.14 -4.37 -3.47
CA MET A 260 12.04 -3.26 -3.08
C MET A 260 11.34 -2.17 -2.26
N PHE A 261 10.02 -2.03 -2.38
CA PHE A 261 9.21 -1.19 -1.50
C PHE A 261 8.91 -1.87 -0.16
N SER A 262 8.44 -3.11 -0.20
CA SER A 262 7.84 -3.77 0.96
C SER A 262 8.87 -4.33 1.93
N LEU A 263 10.00 -4.85 1.45
CA LEU A 263 11.06 -5.44 2.28
C LEU A 263 11.75 -4.40 3.18
N PRO A 264 12.29 -3.29 2.66
CA PRO A 264 12.88 -2.26 3.50
C PRO A 264 11.89 -1.69 4.51
N SER A 265 10.65 -1.43 4.09
CA SER A 265 9.59 -0.93 4.97
C SER A 265 9.23 -1.90 6.11
N GLY A 266 9.32 -3.20 5.86
CA GLY A 266 9.11 -4.23 6.90
C GLY A 266 10.24 -4.25 7.93
N VAL A 267 11.48 -4.25 7.46
CA VAL A 267 12.68 -4.44 8.30
C VAL A 267 13.05 -3.16 9.08
N ILE A 268 12.97 -1.99 8.44
CA ILE A 268 13.38 -0.69 9.02
C ILE A 268 12.56 -0.30 10.25
N ARG A 269 11.44 -0.96 10.50
CA ARG A 269 10.57 -0.71 11.67
C ARG A 269 11.34 -0.77 12.99
N ALA A 270 12.29 -1.70 13.13
CA ALA A 270 13.11 -1.80 14.33
C ALA A 270 13.97 -0.54 14.53
N PHE A 271 14.55 -0.01 13.45
CA PHE A 271 15.30 1.24 13.45
C PHE A 271 14.41 2.45 13.75
N GLY A 272 13.17 2.45 13.27
CA GLY A 272 12.16 3.46 13.60
C GLY A 272 11.87 3.55 15.12
N GLY A 273 11.87 2.41 15.80
CA GLY A 273 11.80 2.35 17.27
C GLY A 273 13.00 3.06 17.93
N TYR A 274 14.21 2.74 17.51
CA TYR A 274 15.43 3.40 18.00
C TYR A 274 15.42 4.92 17.75
N LEU A 275 15.03 5.36 16.56
CA LEU A 275 14.91 6.79 16.26
C LEU A 275 13.88 7.48 17.18
N SER A 276 12.76 6.82 17.44
CA SER A 276 11.71 7.34 18.32
C SER A 276 12.16 7.42 19.78
N ASP A 277 13.00 6.49 20.22
CA ASP A 277 13.62 6.56 21.57
C ASP A 277 14.62 7.71 21.66
N LYS A 278 15.46 7.90 20.63
CA LYS A 278 16.54 8.91 20.62
C LYS A 278 16.02 10.33 20.42
N PHE A 279 15.10 10.56 19.49
CA PHE A 279 14.65 11.90 19.09
C PHE A 279 13.24 12.26 19.58
N GLY A 280 12.52 11.28 20.15
CA GLY A 280 11.13 11.39 20.54
C GLY A 280 10.17 11.08 19.40
N ALA A 281 9.14 10.27 19.69
CA ALA A 281 8.18 9.79 18.72
C ALA A 281 7.48 10.91 17.93
N ARG A 282 7.24 12.08 18.57
CA ARG A 282 6.62 13.26 17.93
C ARG A 282 7.50 13.82 16.80
N LYS A 283 8.80 14.03 17.04
CA LYS A 283 9.73 14.53 16.01
C LYS A 283 9.81 13.57 14.84
N VAL A 284 9.94 12.28 15.11
CA VAL A 284 9.99 11.24 14.08
C VAL A 284 8.72 11.23 13.25
N MET A 285 7.54 11.39 13.88
CA MET A 285 6.28 11.47 13.13
C MET A 285 6.20 12.72 12.24
N TYR A 286 6.74 13.88 12.66
CA TYR A 286 6.85 15.05 11.77
C TYR A 286 7.69 14.73 10.53
N TRP A 287 8.85 14.07 10.70
CA TRP A 287 9.69 13.68 9.56
C TRP A 287 8.93 12.73 8.61
N VAL A 288 8.25 11.72 9.16
CA VAL A 288 7.48 10.75 8.38
C VAL A 288 6.33 11.40 7.62
N LEU A 289 5.54 12.24 8.29
CA LEU A 289 4.41 12.90 7.64
C LEU A 289 4.85 13.91 6.59
N SER A 290 5.89 14.72 6.88
CA SER A 290 6.44 15.68 5.91
C SER A 290 7.07 14.98 4.71
N SER A 291 7.85 13.92 4.92
CA SER A 291 8.39 13.12 3.80
C SER A 291 7.28 12.44 3.00
N SER A 292 6.20 11.99 3.64
CA SER A 292 5.04 11.42 2.94
C SER A 292 4.37 12.45 2.02
N VAL A 293 4.21 13.71 2.49
CA VAL A 293 3.66 14.80 1.66
C VAL A 293 4.57 15.08 0.47
N ILE A 294 5.87 15.26 0.70
CA ILE A 294 6.83 15.59 -0.36
C ILE A 294 6.93 14.45 -1.40
N LEU A 295 7.13 13.23 -0.92
CA LEU A 295 7.32 12.07 -1.81
C LEU A 295 6.05 11.73 -2.59
N SER A 296 4.86 11.83 -1.97
CA SER A 296 3.60 11.61 -2.69
C SER A 296 3.35 12.69 -3.74
N ALA A 297 3.71 13.95 -3.48
CA ALA A 297 3.63 15.01 -4.48
C ALA A 297 4.52 14.73 -5.70
N LEU A 298 5.74 14.22 -5.48
CA LEU A 298 6.64 13.82 -6.57
C LEU A 298 6.14 12.59 -7.33
N LEU A 299 5.50 11.63 -6.63
CA LEU A 299 4.94 10.41 -7.19
C LEU A 299 3.64 10.64 -7.99
N MET A 300 3.04 11.82 -7.89
CA MET A 300 1.84 12.18 -8.68
C MET A 300 2.13 12.36 -10.17
N VAL A 301 3.38 12.58 -10.58
CA VAL A 301 3.74 12.80 -11.99
C VAL A 301 3.32 11.56 -12.79
N PRO A 302 2.38 11.69 -13.74
CA PRO A 302 1.89 10.55 -14.51
C PRO A 302 2.86 10.17 -15.63
N LYS A 303 2.69 8.96 -16.17
CA LYS A 303 3.20 8.61 -17.50
C LYS A 303 2.00 8.57 -18.43
N MET A 304 1.80 9.64 -19.21
CA MET A 304 0.63 9.79 -20.06
C MET A 304 0.88 10.79 -21.19
N GLU A 305 0.09 10.67 -22.25
CA GLU A 305 0.04 11.62 -23.35
C GLU A 305 -1.34 12.26 -23.42
N ILE A 306 -1.39 13.58 -23.45
CA ILE A 306 -2.63 14.35 -23.63
C ILE A 306 -2.59 14.95 -25.03
N THR A 307 -3.52 14.51 -25.90
CA THR A 307 -3.70 15.10 -27.22
C THR A 307 -4.81 16.15 -27.17
N THR A 308 -4.49 17.35 -27.55
CA THR A 308 -5.43 18.49 -27.64
C THR A 308 -5.42 19.11 -29.02
N THR A 309 -6.41 19.93 -29.32
CA THR A 309 -6.40 20.76 -30.54
C THR A 309 -5.30 21.81 -30.42
N GLY A 310 -4.45 21.86 -31.44
CA GLY A 310 -3.42 22.89 -31.60
C GLY A 310 -3.85 23.98 -32.59
N PRO A 311 -2.97 24.97 -32.86
CA PRO A 311 -3.23 25.99 -33.86
C PRO A 311 -3.30 25.36 -35.24
N GLY A 312 -4.48 25.41 -35.88
CA GLY A 312 -4.71 24.95 -37.24
C GLY A 312 -4.41 26.04 -38.27
N VAL A 313 -4.32 25.63 -39.52
CA VAL A 313 -4.14 26.56 -40.69
C VAL A 313 -5.48 26.76 -41.40
N LEU A 314 -5.87 28.00 -41.55
CA LEU A 314 -7.13 28.40 -42.22
C LEU A 314 -6.82 29.11 -43.54
N ALA A 315 -7.65 28.87 -44.55
CA ALA A 315 -7.59 29.57 -45.83
C ALA A 315 -7.87 31.07 -45.64
N THR A 316 -6.99 31.95 -46.12
CA THR A 316 -7.17 33.40 -46.04
C THR A 316 -8.09 33.92 -47.15
N LYS A 317 -8.19 33.19 -48.28
CA LYS A 317 -9.00 33.50 -49.46
C LYS A 317 -9.74 32.25 -49.98
N LYS A 318 -10.74 32.44 -50.80
CA LYS A 318 -11.35 31.36 -51.60
C LYS A 318 -10.38 31.01 -52.73
N GLY A 319 -10.15 29.73 -52.99
CA GLY A 319 -9.28 29.27 -54.07
C GLY A 319 -9.32 27.74 -54.21
N THR A 320 -8.48 27.21 -55.09
CA THR A 320 -8.35 25.77 -55.31
C THR A 320 -6.99 25.29 -54.81
N VAL A 321 -6.95 24.17 -54.10
CA VAL A 321 -5.71 23.54 -53.61
C VAL A 321 -4.92 23.01 -54.79
N THR A 322 -3.83 23.69 -55.18
CA THR A 322 -3.02 23.33 -56.33
C THR A 322 -1.99 22.27 -56.03
N SER A 323 -1.37 22.34 -54.87
CA SER A 323 -0.44 21.28 -54.40
C SER A 323 -0.43 21.14 -52.88
N ILE A 324 -0.16 19.93 -52.45
CA ILE A 324 0.07 19.59 -51.02
C ILE A 324 1.45 18.96 -50.92
N ALA A 325 2.36 19.73 -50.31
CA ALA A 325 3.71 19.22 -49.98
C ALA A 325 3.79 18.85 -48.51
N LYS A 326 4.92 18.30 -48.06
CA LYS A 326 5.13 17.96 -46.64
C LYS A 326 5.01 19.18 -45.74
N ASP A 327 5.56 20.31 -46.15
CA ASP A 327 5.74 21.49 -45.29
C ASP A 327 4.81 22.65 -45.69
N ASN A 328 4.06 22.55 -46.78
CA ASN A 328 3.16 23.60 -47.19
C ASN A 328 1.95 23.07 -47.97
N ILE A 329 0.90 23.87 -47.99
CA ILE A 329 -0.28 23.75 -48.89
C ILE A 329 -0.32 24.99 -49.76
N LYS A 330 -0.44 24.82 -51.06
CA LYS A 330 -0.56 25.91 -52.01
C LYS A 330 -2.01 26.00 -52.52
N ILE A 331 -2.58 27.19 -52.36
CA ILE A 331 -3.91 27.53 -52.86
C ILE A 331 -3.73 28.63 -53.90
N ASP A 332 -3.97 28.29 -55.15
CA ASP A 332 -3.63 29.12 -56.28
C ASP A 332 -2.16 29.56 -56.22
N GLU A 333 -1.89 30.87 -56.01
CA GLU A 333 -0.52 31.43 -55.85
C GLU A 333 -0.10 31.65 -54.39
N THR A 334 -0.95 31.29 -53.40
CA THR A 334 -0.67 31.55 -51.97
C THR A 334 -0.21 30.29 -51.29
N GLU A 335 0.91 30.34 -50.59
CA GLU A 335 1.45 29.25 -49.80
C GLU A 335 1.08 29.38 -48.33
N PHE A 336 0.78 28.24 -47.68
CA PHE A 336 0.44 28.09 -46.29
C PHE A 336 1.40 27.09 -45.66
N ASP A 337 2.24 27.55 -44.78
CA ASP A 337 3.21 26.70 -44.08
C ASP A 337 2.51 25.72 -43.14
N ILE A 338 3.05 24.52 -43.07
CA ILE A 338 2.57 23.44 -42.18
C ILE A 338 3.73 22.96 -41.35
N THR A 339 3.51 22.96 -40.05
CA THR A 339 4.48 22.39 -39.11
C THR A 339 4.36 20.89 -39.09
N GLN A 340 5.43 20.19 -39.42
CA GLN A 340 5.53 18.72 -39.34
C GLN A 340 5.72 18.24 -37.91
N LYS A 341 5.32 16.97 -37.65
CA LYS A 341 5.60 16.30 -36.40
C LYS A 341 7.13 16.10 -36.27
N GLN A 342 7.76 16.84 -35.34
CA GLN A 342 9.16 16.61 -34.98
C GLN A 342 9.21 15.42 -34.00
N GLU A 343 9.98 14.40 -34.31
CA GLU A 343 10.34 13.34 -33.37
C GLU A 343 11.38 13.91 -32.39
N ASN A 344 10.91 14.45 -31.27
CA ASN A 344 11.80 14.82 -30.18
C ASN A 344 12.21 13.55 -29.44
N ASN A 345 13.39 13.06 -29.73
CA ASN A 345 14.08 11.97 -28.99
C ASN A 345 14.61 12.45 -27.63
N SER A 346 13.96 13.38 -26.95
CA SER A 346 14.34 13.74 -25.59
C SER A 346 13.84 12.67 -24.61
N GLU A 347 14.58 11.58 -24.52
CA GLU A 347 14.49 10.64 -23.42
C GLU A 347 14.93 11.36 -22.14
N ASN A 348 14.11 11.33 -21.08
CA ASN A 348 14.40 11.78 -19.70
C ASN A 348 14.16 13.27 -19.38
N THR A 349 13.05 13.84 -19.78
CA THR A 349 12.64 15.13 -19.22
C THR A 349 11.77 14.95 -17.98
N ILE A 350 12.14 15.57 -16.86
CA ILE A 350 11.34 15.63 -15.61
C ILE A 350 10.08 16.47 -15.82
N LEU A 351 10.15 17.44 -16.76
CA LEU A 351 9.02 18.30 -17.11
C LEU A 351 8.28 17.78 -18.34
N PRO A 352 6.96 18.03 -18.45
CA PRO A 352 6.19 17.60 -19.62
C PRO A 352 6.73 18.27 -20.89
N THR A 353 6.86 17.49 -21.94
CA THR A 353 7.22 17.98 -23.27
C THR A 353 5.95 18.30 -24.05
N ARG A 354 5.96 19.42 -24.78
CA ARG A 354 4.87 19.83 -25.66
C ARG A 354 5.36 19.80 -27.10
N THR A 355 4.71 19.02 -27.94
CA THR A 355 4.92 19.01 -29.39
C THR A 355 3.63 19.41 -30.07
N SER A 356 3.74 20.27 -31.08
CA SER A 356 2.58 20.69 -31.87
C SER A 356 2.91 20.55 -33.34
N TRP A 357 1.97 20.01 -34.11
CA TRP A 357 2.08 19.88 -35.56
C TRP A 357 0.72 20.04 -36.20
N GLN A 358 0.69 20.08 -37.53
CA GLN A 358 -0.53 20.23 -38.31
C GLN A 358 -0.72 19.04 -39.23
N GLN A 359 -1.93 18.52 -39.26
CA GLN A 359 -2.34 17.45 -40.17
C GLN A 359 -3.26 18.02 -41.24
N VAL A 360 -2.89 17.85 -42.53
CA VAL A 360 -3.68 18.27 -43.64
C VAL A 360 -5.04 17.59 -43.65
N VAL A 361 -6.10 18.34 -43.87
CA VAL A 361 -7.49 17.86 -43.95
C VAL A 361 -8.16 18.13 -45.28
N VAL A 362 -7.50 18.83 -46.22
CA VAL A 362 -7.97 19.11 -47.55
C VAL A 362 -7.30 18.19 -48.57
N ALA A 363 -7.99 17.93 -49.71
CA ALA A 363 -7.46 17.17 -50.83
C ALA A 363 -6.92 18.08 -51.94
N GLN A 364 -6.01 17.56 -52.76
CA GLN A 364 -5.55 18.24 -53.98
C GLN A 364 -6.74 18.46 -54.96
N ASN A 365 -6.78 19.62 -55.59
CA ASN A 365 -7.85 20.09 -56.43
C ASN A 365 -9.19 20.39 -55.71
N GLN A 366 -9.22 20.39 -54.37
CA GLN A 366 -10.40 20.81 -53.63
C GLN A 366 -10.53 22.32 -53.65
N THR A 367 -11.75 22.82 -53.91
CA THR A 367 -12.06 24.25 -53.77
C THR A 367 -12.40 24.54 -52.32
N VAL A 368 -11.68 25.47 -51.73
CA VAL A 368 -11.85 25.89 -50.33
C VAL A 368 -12.41 27.29 -50.23
N LYS A 369 -13.18 27.55 -49.18
CA LYS A 369 -13.74 28.89 -48.87
C LYS A 369 -12.78 29.65 -47.93
N LYS A 370 -12.92 30.97 -47.85
CA LYS A 370 -12.24 31.78 -46.87
C LYS A 370 -12.59 31.29 -45.44
N LYS A 371 -11.58 31.14 -44.58
CA LYS A 371 -11.65 30.58 -43.20
C LYS A 371 -11.93 29.07 -43.13
N GLU A 372 -11.86 28.37 -44.25
CA GLU A 372 -11.96 26.90 -44.24
C GLU A 372 -10.66 26.30 -43.70
N LEU A 373 -10.79 25.19 -42.94
CA LEU A 373 -9.65 24.54 -42.28
C LEU A 373 -8.83 23.76 -43.31
N LEU A 374 -7.58 24.15 -43.52
CA LEU A 374 -6.63 23.49 -44.40
C LEU A 374 -5.85 22.38 -43.72
N ALA A 375 -5.40 22.68 -42.52
CA ALA A 375 -4.72 21.71 -41.66
C ALA A 375 -5.18 21.84 -40.23
N LYS A 376 -5.53 20.68 -39.62
CA LYS A 376 -5.90 20.57 -38.21
C LYS A 376 -4.66 20.60 -37.36
N GLY A 377 -4.60 21.54 -36.41
CA GLY A 377 -3.53 21.57 -35.39
C GLY A 377 -3.74 20.47 -34.35
N ILE A 378 -2.66 19.77 -34.05
CA ILE A 378 -2.60 18.73 -33.02
C ILE A 378 -1.49 19.15 -32.05
N THR A 379 -1.80 19.22 -30.79
CA THR A 379 -0.81 19.43 -29.71
C THR A 379 -0.82 18.22 -28.81
N VAL A 380 0.35 17.63 -28.60
CA VAL A 380 0.57 16.54 -27.65
C VAL A 380 1.42 17.04 -26.50
N ILE A 381 0.93 16.88 -25.29
CA ILE A 381 1.65 17.10 -24.05
C ILE A 381 1.96 15.72 -23.49
N LYS A 382 3.24 15.37 -23.46
CA LYS A 382 3.74 14.10 -22.96
C LYS A 382 4.34 14.27 -21.59
N PHE A 383 3.79 13.54 -20.62
CA PHE A 383 4.36 13.33 -19.30
C PHE A 383 5.06 11.97 -19.29
N ASP A 384 6.37 11.95 -19.11
CA ASP A 384 7.17 10.72 -19.16
C ASP A 384 7.87 10.48 -17.83
N ALA A 385 7.08 10.00 -16.84
CA ALA A 385 7.63 9.64 -15.53
C ALA A 385 8.63 8.49 -15.68
N ASN A 386 9.90 8.75 -15.37
CA ASN A 386 10.96 7.76 -15.43
C ASN A 386 10.74 6.66 -14.38
N MET A 387 10.77 5.40 -14.82
CA MET A 387 10.54 4.21 -13.98
C MET A 387 11.52 4.14 -12.79
N TRP A 388 12.78 4.44 -13.00
CA TRP A 388 13.81 4.33 -11.95
C TRP A 388 13.64 5.43 -10.89
N VAL A 389 13.28 6.65 -11.30
CA VAL A 389 12.95 7.73 -10.38
C VAL A 389 11.72 7.37 -9.57
N PHE A 390 10.66 6.86 -10.22
CA PHE A 390 9.47 6.37 -9.54
C PHE A 390 9.81 5.29 -8.51
N LEU A 391 10.63 4.29 -8.90
CA LEU A 391 11.05 3.21 -8.01
C LEU A 391 11.81 3.74 -6.78
N ILE A 392 12.76 4.65 -6.98
CA ILE A 392 13.51 5.25 -5.86
C ILE A 392 12.57 5.99 -4.90
N LEU A 393 11.66 6.80 -5.43
CA LEU A 393 10.68 7.53 -4.62
C LEU A 393 9.76 6.59 -3.82
N VAL A 394 9.33 5.49 -4.46
CA VAL A 394 8.52 4.46 -3.82
C VAL A 394 9.29 3.75 -2.70
N ILE A 395 10.57 3.45 -2.89
CA ILE A 395 11.42 2.87 -1.83
C ILE A 395 11.57 3.85 -0.67
N LEU A 396 11.82 5.12 -0.95
CA LEU A 396 11.98 6.15 0.08
C LEU A 396 10.72 6.34 0.92
N ILE A 397 9.54 6.39 0.29
CA ILE A 397 8.28 6.51 1.04
C ILE A 397 8.01 5.23 1.85
N GLY A 398 8.35 4.05 1.31
CA GLY A 398 8.27 2.77 2.02
C GLY A 398 9.14 2.75 3.30
N ILE A 399 10.38 3.21 3.21
CA ILE A 399 11.29 3.36 4.34
C ILE A 399 10.70 4.33 5.38
N SER A 400 10.22 5.49 4.93
CA SER A 400 9.59 6.49 5.79
C SER A 400 8.39 5.91 6.54
N TRP A 401 7.50 5.19 5.86
CA TRP A 401 6.37 4.53 6.50
C TRP A 401 6.80 3.40 7.44
N GLY A 402 7.87 2.67 7.11
CA GLY A 402 8.45 1.67 8.01
C GLY A 402 8.87 2.26 9.35
N ILE A 403 9.54 3.42 9.34
CA ILE A 403 9.92 4.19 10.53
C ILE A 403 8.65 4.67 11.27
N GLY A 404 7.67 5.20 10.54
CA GLY A 404 6.42 5.70 11.09
C GLY A 404 5.60 4.66 11.83
N LYS A 405 5.60 3.40 11.38
CA LYS A 405 4.91 2.28 12.05
C LYS A 405 5.36 2.12 13.50
N ALA A 406 6.64 2.27 13.79
CA ALA A 406 7.17 2.20 15.15
C ALA A 406 6.85 3.47 15.94
N ALA A 407 7.00 4.64 15.34
CA ALA A 407 6.78 5.93 15.99
C ALA A 407 5.33 6.10 16.48
N VAL A 408 4.33 5.63 15.70
CA VAL A 408 2.93 5.66 16.14
C VAL A 408 2.73 4.82 17.39
N TYR A 409 3.26 3.60 17.42
CA TYR A 409 3.10 2.72 18.59
C TYR A 409 3.86 3.21 19.83
N LYS A 410 4.95 3.97 19.66
CA LYS A 410 5.68 4.58 20.77
C LYS A 410 4.84 5.66 21.49
N HIS A 411 3.95 6.35 20.81
CA HIS A 411 3.05 7.31 21.43
C HIS A 411 2.02 6.66 22.35
N ILE A 412 1.60 5.41 22.10
CA ILE A 412 0.51 4.78 22.84
C ILE A 412 0.80 4.68 24.34
N PRO A 413 1.91 4.10 24.82
CA PRO A 413 2.19 4.03 26.25
C PRO A 413 2.44 5.39 26.91
N GLU A 414 2.88 6.41 26.14
CA GLU A 414 3.07 7.76 26.68
C GLU A 414 1.73 8.44 27.03
N TYR A 415 0.68 8.21 26.23
CA TYR A 415 -0.63 8.84 26.43
C TYR A 415 -1.66 7.94 27.11
N PHE A 416 -1.48 6.62 27.05
CA PHE A 416 -2.40 5.62 27.60
C PHE A 416 -1.66 4.52 28.36
N PRO A 417 -0.93 4.87 29.46
CA PRO A 417 -0.05 3.91 30.15
C PRO A 417 -0.78 2.70 30.75
N THR A 418 -2.06 2.86 31.11
CA THR A 418 -2.90 1.79 31.68
C THR A 418 -3.68 1.00 30.64
N GLU A 419 -3.73 1.47 29.36
CA GLU A 419 -4.58 0.92 28.31
C GLU A 419 -3.82 0.59 27.02
N VAL A 420 -2.51 0.39 27.10
CA VAL A 420 -1.60 0.22 25.95
C VAL A 420 -2.10 -0.87 24.99
N GLY A 421 -2.50 -2.03 25.51
CA GLY A 421 -2.97 -3.14 24.69
C GLY A 421 -4.27 -2.84 23.96
N VAL A 422 -5.24 -2.23 24.65
CA VAL A 422 -6.55 -1.87 24.08
C VAL A 422 -6.41 -0.81 23.00
N VAL A 423 -5.73 0.28 23.32
CA VAL A 423 -5.52 1.39 22.39
C VAL A 423 -4.65 0.95 21.20
N GLY A 424 -3.60 0.15 21.47
CA GLY A 424 -2.76 -0.44 20.42
C GLY A 424 -3.55 -1.34 19.47
N GLY A 425 -4.46 -2.15 20.00
CA GLY A 425 -5.37 -2.99 19.21
C GLY A 425 -6.30 -2.16 18.33
N MET A 426 -6.89 -1.10 18.88
CA MET A 426 -7.78 -0.18 18.13
C MET A 426 -7.04 0.60 17.05
N VAL A 427 -5.89 1.18 17.38
CA VAL A 427 -5.01 1.85 16.41
C VAL A 427 -4.59 0.87 15.31
N GLY A 428 -4.29 -0.37 15.69
CA GLY A 428 -3.97 -1.44 14.76
C GLY A 428 -5.14 -1.83 13.84
N MET A 429 -6.38 -1.84 14.36
CA MET A 429 -7.60 -2.10 13.59
C MET A 429 -7.86 -0.96 12.60
N ILE A 430 -7.90 0.29 13.07
CA ILE A 430 -8.12 1.47 12.21
C ILE A 430 -7.03 1.55 11.13
N GLY A 431 -5.77 1.33 11.52
CA GLY A 431 -4.66 1.30 10.57
C GLY A 431 -4.80 0.19 9.52
N GLY A 432 -5.22 -1.01 9.92
CA GLY A 432 -5.48 -2.11 9.01
C GLY A 432 -6.57 -1.80 7.99
N LEU A 433 -7.63 -1.08 8.39
CA LEU A 433 -8.69 -0.63 7.47
C LEU A 433 -8.15 0.23 6.32
N GLY A 434 -7.00 0.89 6.48
CA GLY A 434 -6.33 1.58 5.36
C GLY A 434 -5.90 0.64 4.25
N GLY A 435 -5.45 -0.56 4.60
CA GLY A 435 -5.12 -1.60 3.61
C GLY A 435 -6.34 -2.20 2.92
N PHE A 436 -7.52 -2.15 3.54
CA PHE A 436 -8.80 -2.50 2.93
C PHE A 436 -9.29 -1.40 1.99
N LEU A 437 -9.41 -0.18 2.50
CA LEU A 437 -9.98 0.95 1.74
C LEU A 437 -9.03 1.44 0.63
N GLY A 438 -7.72 1.33 0.84
CA GLY A 438 -6.72 1.84 -0.11
C GLY A 438 -6.90 1.28 -1.53
N PRO A 439 -6.82 -0.05 -1.76
CA PRO A 439 -6.98 -0.61 -3.10
C PRO A 439 -8.34 -0.31 -3.74
N ILE A 440 -9.40 -0.23 -2.95
CA ILE A 440 -10.75 0.13 -3.42
C ILE A 440 -10.76 1.57 -3.91
N ILE A 441 -10.26 2.51 -3.09
CA ILE A 441 -10.15 3.93 -3.47
C ILE A 441 -9.28 4.08 -4.71
N PHE A 442 -8.14 3.37 -4.79
CA PHE A 442 -7.25 3.40 -5.95
C PHE A 442 -7.94 2.90 -7.21
N GLY A 443 -8.73 1.82 -7.11
CA GLY A 443 -9.52 1.29 -8.21
C GLY A 443 -10.56 2.29 -8.74
N TYR A 444 -11.29 2.95 -7.84
CA TYR A 444 -12.26 4.00 -8.23
C TYR A 444 -11.56 5.22 -8.83
N LEU A 445 -10.45 5.69 -8.24
CA LEU A 445 -9.69 6.81 -8.78
C LEU A 445 -9.12 6.49 -10.16
N LEU A 446 -8.58 5.29 -10.36
CA LEU A 446 -8.08 4.87 -11.66
C LEU A 446 -9.21 4.80 -12.70
N THR A 447 -10.36 4.24 -12.34
CA THR A 447 -11.53 4.19 -13.25
C THR A 447 -12.04 5.59 -13.60
N ALA A 448 -12.07 6.50 -12.64
CA ALA A 448 -12.57 7.87 -12.87
C ALA A 448 -11.60 8.75 -13.66
N THR A 449 -10.29 8.56 -13.49
CA THR A 449 -9.27 9.44 -14.08
C THR A 449 -8.52 8.82 -15.26
N GLY A 450 -8.52 7.49 -15.39
CA GLY A 450 -7.65 6.76 -16.32
C GLY A 450 -6.16 6.80 -15.94
N ILE A 451 -5.79 7.38 -14.79
CA ILE A 451 -4.40 7.70 -14.43
C ILE A 451 -3.99 6.88 -13.21
N TRP A 452 -2.99 6.02 -13.35
CA TRP A 452 -2.47 5.18 -12.25
C TRP A 452 -1.90 5.99 -11.09
N SER A 453 -1.26 7.14 -11.37
CA SER A 453 -0.70 8.00 -10.34
C SER A 453 -1.75 8.78 -9.52
N SER A 454 -3.04 8.71 -9.89
CA SER A 454 -4.14 9.32 -9.12
C SER A 454 -4.23 8.80 -7.67
N SER A 455 -3.80 7.57 -7.42
CA SER A 455 -3.71 7.00 -6.07
C SER A 455 -2.77 7.81 -5.15
N TRP A 456 -1.71 8.42 -5.70
CA TRP A 456 -0.78 9.26 -4.94
C TRP A 456 -1.40 10.61 -4.54
N ILE A 457 -2.41 11.10 -5.27
CA ILE A 457 -3.19 12.27 -4.87
C ILE A 457 -3.92 12.00 -3.55
N PHE A 458 -4.54 10.82 -3.42
CA PHE A 458 -5.16 10.42 -2.16
C PHE A 458 -4.14 10.41 -1.01
N ILE A 459 -2.95 9.85 -1.24
CA ILE A 459 -1.89 9.83 -0.21
C ILE A 459 -1.43 11.24 0.15
N LEU A 460 -1.23 12.10 -0.84
CA LEU A 460 -0.85 13.50 -0.61
C LEU A 460 -1.88 14.23 0.26
N LEU A 461 -3.15 14.13 -0.09
CA LEU A 461 -4.23 14.77 0.67
C LEU A 461 -4.32 14.21 2.09
N PHE A 462 -4.31 12.90 2.21
CA PHE A 462 -4.44 12.24 3.51
C PHE A 462 -3.22 12.50 4.43
N SER A 463 -2.00 12.45 3.89
CA SER A 463 -0.78 12.77 4.66
C SER A 463 -0.74 14.24 5.08
N THR A 464 -1.22 15.15 4.22
CA THR A 464 -1.35 16.58 4.54
C THR A 464 -2.36 16.79 5.68
N VAL A 465 -3.52 16.15 5.63
CA VAL A 465 -4.51 16.20 6.72
C VAL A 465 -3.90 15.67 8.02
N CYS A 466 -3.19 14.55 7.99
CA CYS A 466 -2.52 14.01 9.17
C CYS A 466 -1.47 14.97 9.73
N LEU A 467 -0.65 15.58 8.87
CA LEU A 467 0.39 16.54 9.26
C LEU A 467 -0.22 17.81 9.90
N VAL A 468 -1.24 18.37 9.27
CA VAL A 468 -1.96 19.55 9.79
C VAL A 468 -2.63 19.23 11.12
N TRP A 469 -3.33 18.11 11.22
CA TRP A 469 -3.97 17.68 12.47
C TRP A 469 -2.94 17.47 13.59
N MET A 470 -1.79 16.87 13.27
CA MET A 470 -0.70 16.73 14.22
C MET A 470 -0.18 18.09 14.68
N HIS A 471 0.12 18.99 13.75
CA HIS A 471 0.66 20.33 14.05
C HIS A 471 -0.31 21.14 14.91
N TYR A 472 -1.58 21.21 14.52
CA TYR A 472 -2.62 21.89 15.29
C TYR A 472 -2.71 21.36 16.74
N THR A 473 -2.70 20.05 16.90
CA THR A 473 -2.78 19.45 18.24
C THR A 473 -1.54 19.72 19.09
N VAL A 474 -0.36 19.65 18.49
CA VAL A 474 0.90 19.93 19.20
C VAL A 474 0.94 21.40 19.63
N THR A 475 0.57 22.32 18.76
CA THR A 475 0.54 23.77 19.06
C THR A 475 -0.47 24.05 20.19
N LYS A 476 -1.66 23.46 20.13
CA LYS A 476 -2.67 23.57 21.20
C LYS A 476 -2.13 23.12 22.55
N ILE A 477 -1.52 21.94 22.62
CA ILE A 477 -0.94 21.40 23.86
C ILE A 477 0.21 22.30 24.38
N MET A 478 1.02 22.85 23.50
CA MET A 478 2.12 23.75 23.91
C MET A 478 1.56 25.06 24.46
N ASN A 479 0.57 25.64 23.80
CA ASN A 479 -0.06 26.90 24.28
C ASN A 479 -0.76 26.69 25.64
N GLU A 480 -1.49 25.59 25.83
CA GLU A 480 -2.11 25.26 27.11
C GLU A 480 -1.07 25.11 28.24
N LYS A 481 0.11 24.49 27.96
CA LYS A 481 1.20 24.40 28.94
C LYS A 481 1.84 25.74 29.24
N GLN A 482 2.05 26.59 28.24
CA GLN A 482 2.59 27.95 28.45
C GLN A 482 1.65 28.81 29.28
N LEU A 483 0.35 28.77 28.98
CA LEU A 483 -0.66 29.46 29.77
C LEU A 483 -0.73 28.96 31.22
N ALA A 484 -0.59 27.65 31.45
CA ALA A 484 -0.55 27.09 32.79
C ALA A 484 0.71 27.53 33.56
N LEU A 485 1.86 27.61 32.88
CA LEU A 485 3.13 28.10 33.45
C LEU A 485 3.05 29.57 33.80
N ALA A 486 2.51 30.41 32.92
CA ALA A 486 2.32 31.84 33.17
C ALA A 486 1.44 32.09 34.41
N LYS A 487 0.31 31.38 34.53
CA LYS A 487 -0.57 31.47 35.72
C LYS A 487 0.12 31.04 37.03
N VAL A 488 1.14 30.19 36.98
CA VAL A 488 1.92 29.82 38.16
C VAL A 488 2.94 30.89 38.54
N ILE A 489 3.52 31.55 37.52
CA ILE A 489 4.49 32.66 37.71
C ILE A 489 3.78 33.91 38.21
N ASP A 490 2.60 34.22 37.67
CA ASP A 490 1.81 35.39 38.07
C ASP A 490 1.18 35.25 39.49
N ARG A 491 1.21 34.07 40.11
CA ARG A 491 0.76 33.84 41.50
C ARG A 491 1.85 33.95 42.55
N LYS A 492 3.07 34.25 42.17
CA LYS A 492 4.18 34.60 43.07
C LYS A 492 4.43 36.11 43.09
#